data_3d3dd6754d74576cf0aa9c387a759381
#
_entry.id   3d3dd6754d74576cf0aa9c387a759381
#
_cell.length_a   1.000
_cell.length_b   1.000
_cell.length_c   1.000
_cell.angle_alpha   90.00
_cell.angle_beta   90.00
_cell.angle_gamma   90.00
#
_symmetry.space_group_name_H-M   'P 1'
#
loop_
_entity.id
_entity.type
_entity.pdbx_description
1 polymer ?
#
loop_
_entity_poly.entity_id
_entity_poly.type
_entity_poly.pdbx_seq_one_letter_code
_entity_poly.pdbx_strand_id
1 'polypeptide(L)'
;MQQAHDYLAEVEELSNLLCEQPESIFLKRTLFKSWTVNDVIGHLYMFDLAALKSLQNENEFAKIYSKVSAHLDQGMSLLESQYPFLKGLSGKNLFEKWYNNSKKLGAAFACADPSVRLKWFGPEMSAKSSITARQMETWAHGQEIFDALGVTRTAHDRIKNICHLGVATFGWSFTNRGLKVPDHIPYIRLISPSGKIWEWGDSGSPSLIKGNALEFAEVVTQVRNVRDTKLKSEGAIARDWMKIAQCFAGQPENPPLQGSRFTVPPANSNI
;
A
#
# COMPACT_ATOMS: atom_id res chain seq x y z
N MET A 1 9.38 16.52 5.11
CA MET A 1 8.73 15.71 6.17
C MET A 1 9.26 14.28 6.16
N GLN A 2 9.34 13.59 7.31
CA GLN A 2 9.93 12.24 7.41
C GLN A 2 9.26 11.22 6.48
N GLN A 3 7.94 11.27 6.33
CA GLN A 3 7.18 10.34 5.47
C GLN A 3 7.63 10.38 4.00
N ALA A 4 8.11 11.51 3.52
CA ALA A 4 8.65 11.63 2.17
C ALA A 4 10.00 10.90 2.02
N HIS A 5 10.84 10.93 3.05
CA HIS A 5 12.09 10.16 3.09
C HIS A 5 11.81 8.66 3.21
N ASP A 6 10.82 8.28 4.01
CA ASP A 6 10.40 6.89 4.17
C ASP A 6 9.82 6.33 2.85
N TYR A 7 9.01 7.14 2.13
CA TYR A 7 8.55 6.80 0.77
C TYR A 7 9.72 6.59 -0.20
N LEU A 8 10.68 7.52 -0.23
CA LEU A 8 11.85 7.39 -1.10
C LEU A 8 12.67 6.13 -0.79
N ALA A 9 12.78 5.75 0.48
CA ALA A 9 13.46 4.53 0.88
C ALA A 9 12.75 3.26 0.36
N GLU A 10 11.40 3.25 0.25
CA GLU A 10 10.67 2.16 -0.40
C GLU A 10 10.89 2.15 -1.91
N VAL A 11 10.92 3.32 -2.54
CA VAL A 11 11.22 3.46 -3.97
C VAL A 11 12.61 2.92 -4.30
N GLU A 12 13.63 3.28 -3.50
CA GLU A 12 15.00 2.81 -3.70
C GLU A 12 15.11 1.29 -3.50
N GLU A 13 14.42 0.73 -2.49
CA GLU A 13 14.44 -0.71 -2.24
C GLU A 13 13.82 -1.49 -3.42
N LEU A 14 12.68 -1.03 -3.96
CA LEU A 14 12.06 -1.64 -5.12
C LEU A 14 12.90 -1.42 -6.39
N SER A 15 13.53 -0.25 -6.52
CA SER A 15 14.43 0.05 -7.64
C SER A 15 15.65 -0.87 -7.63
N ASN A 16 16.28 -1.09 -6.48
CA ASN A 16 17.43 -2.00 -6.34
C ASN A 16 17.08 -3.45 -6.69
N LEU A 17 15.84 -3.88 -6.42
CA LEU A 17 15.37 -5.21 -6.83
C LEU A 17 15.25 -5.33 -8.35
N LEU A 18 14.87 -4.27 -9.06
CA LEU A 18 14.49 -4.32 -10.47
C LEU A 18 15.56 -3.82 -11.45
N CYS A 19 16.49 -2.94 -11.02
CA CYS A 19 17.39 -2.23 -11.93
C CYS A 19 18.30 -3.15 -12.77
N GLU A 20 18.74 -4.28 -12.23
CA GLU A 20 19.60 -5.24 -12.91
C GLU A 20 18.82 -6.40 -13.55
N GLN A 21 17.51 -6.43 -13.41
CA GLN A 21 16.69 -7.51 -13.96
C GLN A 21 16.62 -7.43 -15.50
N PRO A 22 16.51 -8.57 -16.20
CA PRO A 22 16.31 -8.58 -17.64
C PRO A 22 14.93 -8.01 -18.01
N GLU A 23 14.78 -7.52 -19.24
CA GLU A 23 13.51 -6.95 -19.73
C GLU A 23 12.32 -7.90 -19.55
N SER A 24 12.55 -9.20 -19.69
CA SER A 24 11.50 -10.23 -19.53
C SER A 24 10.86 -10.27 -18.14
N ILE A 25 11.53 -9.70 -17.09
CA ILE A 25 10.98 -9.69 -15.75
C ILE A 25 9.69 -8.88 -15.67
N PHE A 26 9.57 -7.82 -16.47
CA PHE A 26 8.40 -6.97 -16.50
C PHE A 26 7.14 -7.68 -17.00
N LEU A 27 7.29 -8.80 -17.68
CA LEU A 27 6.18 -9.66 -18.12
C LEU A 27 5.79 -10.72 -17.09
N LYS A 28 6.59 -10.89 -16.03
CA LYS A 28 6.31 -11.86 -14.97
C LYS A 28 5.06 -11.48 -14.20
N ARG A 29 4.14 -12.44 -14.03
CA ARG A 29 2.92 -12.25 -13.27
C ARG A 29 3.18 -12.33 -11.78
N THR A 30 2.56 -11.43 -11.04
CA THR A 30 2.44 -11.48 -9.58
C THR A 30 1.23 -12.31 -9.19
N LEU A 31 1.11 -12.64 -7.90
CA LEU A 31 -0.10 -13.27 -7.35
C LEU A 31 -1.22 -12.26 -7.06
N PHE A 32 -0.93 -10.96 -7.19
CA PHE A 32 -1.94 -9.92 -7.07
C PHE A 32 -2.73 -9.80 -8.37
N LYS A 33 -3.97 -10.35 -8.38
CA LYS A 33 -4.90 -10.26 -9.52
C LYS A 33 -4.26 -10.64 -10.87
N SER A 34 -3.20 -11.45 -10.86
CA SER A 34 -2.38 -11.80 -12.04
C SER A 34 -1.75 -10.62 -12.78
N TRP A 35 -1.61 -9.46 -12.13
CA TRP A 35 -0.91 -8.32 -12.69
C TRP A 35 0.55 -8.67 -12.96
N THR A 36 1.06 -8.20 -14.08
CA THR A 36 2.48 -8.30 -14.38
C THR A 36 3.28 -7.28 -13.57
N VAL A 37 4.58 -7.47 -13.44
CA VAL A 37 5.47 -6.45 -12.87
C VAL A 37 5.30 -5.11 -13.59
N ASN A 38 5.13 -5.14 -14.92
CA ASN A 38 4.84 -3.95 -15.72
C ASN A 38 3.54 -3.25 -15.28
N ASP A 39 2.48 -4.00 -15.03
CA ASP A 39 1.19 -3.46 -14.59
C ASP A 39 1.32 -2.79 -13.21
N VAL A 40 2.06 -3.40 -12.31
CA VAL A 40 2.36 -2.85 -10.98
C VAL A 40 3.14 -1.54 -11.08
N ILE A 41 4.22 -1.50 -11.88
CA ILE A 41 5.02 -0.28 -12.06
C ILE A 41 4.20 0.81 -12.75
N GLY A 42 3.34 0.44 -13.72
CA GLY A 42 2.41 1.36 -14.37
C GLY A 42 1.42 1.99 -13.40
N HIS A 43 0.87 1.18 -12.49
CA HIS A 43 0.00 1.63 -11.40
C HIS A 43 0.73 2.63 -10.49
N LEU A 44 1.89 2.26 -10.00
CA LEU A 44 2.69 3.14 -9.13
C LEU A 44 3.03 4.46 -9.85
N TYR A 45 3.45 4.40 -11.12
CA TYR A 45 3.79 5.59 -11.92
C TYR A 45 2.60 6.54 -12.09
N MET A 46 1.44 6.02 -12.47
CA MET A 46 0.23 6.83 -12.68
C MET A 46 -0.18 7.56 -11.41
N PHE A 47 -0.24 6.86 -10.27
CA PHE A 47 -0.69 7.45 -9.01
C PHE A 47 0.38 8.34 -8.35
N ASP A 48 1.67 8.05 -8.54
CA ASP A 48 2.74 8.94 -8.10
C ASP A 48 2.72 10.25 -8.88
N LEU A 49 2.46 10.19 -10.19
CA LEU A 49 2.29 11.40 -11.00
C LEU A 49 1.04 12.18 -10.58
N ALA A 50 -0.06 11.50 -10.30
CA ALA A 50 -1.28 12.13 -9.81
C ALA A 50 -1.05 12.85 -8.46
N ALA A 51 -0.33 12.21 -7.52
CA ALA A 51 0.02 12.81 -6.22
C ALA A 51 0.92 14.04 -6.39
N LEU A 52 1.91 13.96 -7.26
CA LEU A 52 2.78 15.11 -7.57
C LEU A 52 1.98 16.28 -8.15
N LYS A 53 1.05 16.01 -9.08
CA LYS A 53 0.19 17.03 -9.67
C LYS A 53 -0.80 17.59 -8.66
N SER A 54 -1.38 16.78 -7.80
CA SER A 54 -2.25 17.25 -6.72
C SER A 54 -1.54 18.24 -5.78
N LEU A 55 -0.25 18.02 -5.52
CA LEU A 55 0.54 18.95 -4.71
C LEU A 55 0.92 20.25 -5.46
N GLN A 56 1.27 20.13 -6.75
CA GLN A 56 1.91 21.23 -7.49
C GLN A 56 0.96 22.00 -8.40
N ASN A 57 -0.08 21.36 -8.93
CA ASN A 57 -0.98 21.95 -9.93
C ASN A 57 -2.32 21.21 -9.96
N GLU A 58 -3.29 21.72 -9.21
CA GLU A 58 -4.62 21.10 -9.09
C GLU A 58 -5.32 20.92 -10.45
N ASN A 59 -5.12 21.84 -11.40
CA ASN A 59 -5.73 21.72 -12.74
C ASN A 59 -5.15 20.52 -13.52
N GLU A 60 -3.86 20.24 -13.38
CA GLU A 60 -3.25 19.07 -14.00
C GLU A 60 -3.71 17.77 -13.32
N PHE A 61 -3.87 17.78 -11.99
CA PHE A 61 -4.49 16.67 -11.27
C PHE A 61 -5.93 16.43 -11.76
N ALA A 62 -6.75 17.49 -11.89
CA ALA A 62 -8.14 17.39 -12.36
C ALA A 62 -8.24 16.74 -13.75
N LYS A 63 -7.28 17.00 -14.66
CA LYS A 63 -7.22 16.33 -15.97
C LYS A 63 -6.94 14.83 -15.86
N ILE A 64 -6.05 14.43 -14.95
CA ILE A 64 -5.77 13.00 -14.68
C ILE A 64 -7.02 12.36 -14.09
N TYR A 65 -7.59 12.97 -13.04
CA TYR A 65 -8.79 12.50 -12.37
C TYR A 65 -9.95 12.27 -13.36
N SER A 66 -10.27 13.27 -14.18
CA SER A 66 -11.37 13.18 -15.15
C SER A 66 -11.18 12.03 -16.16
N LYS A 67 -9.95 11.81 -16.62
CA LYS A 67 -9.66 10.69 -17.55
C LYS A 67 -9.85 9.33 -16.89
N VAL A 68 -9.30 9.15 -15.70
CA VAL A 68 -9.43 7.87 -14.96
C VAL A 68 -10.90 7.63 -14.62
N SER A 69 -11.61 8.63 -14.08
CA SER A 69 -13.05 8.50 -13.76
C SER A 69 -13.87 8.15 -15.00
N ALA A 70 -13.65 8.82 -16.14
CA ALA A 70 -14.37 8.51 -17.37
C ALA A 70 -14.16 7.06 -17.84
N HIS A 71 -12.96 6.51 -17.67
CA HIS A 71 -12.71 5.10 -18.00
C HIS A 71 -13.44 4.15 -17.03
N LEU A 72 -13.41 4.44 -15.73
CA LEU A 72 -14.14 3.65 -14.73
C LEU A 72 -15.66 3.71 -14.95
N ASP A 73 -16.20 4.88 -15.30
CA ASP A 73 -17.63 5.07 -15.61
C ASP A 73 -18.05 4.30 -16.88
N GLN A 74 -17.12 4.02 -17.79
CA GLN A 74 -17.30 3.14 -18.95
C GLN A 74 -17.18 1.65 -18.62
N GLY A 75 -16.98 1.30 -17.36
CA GLY A 75 -16.87 -0.08 -16.89
C GLY A 75 -15.47 -0.69 -17.03
N MET A 76 -14.45 0.10 -17.37
CA MET A 76 -13.06 -0.38 -17.36
C MET A 76 -12.61 -0.65 -15.94
N SER A 77 -11.83 -1.69 -15.74
CA SER A 77 -11.14 -1.93 -14.47
C SER A 77 -10.07 -0.85 -14.23
N LEU A 78 -9.61 -0.74 -12.98
CA LEU A 78 -8.50 0.17 -12.64
C LEU A 78 -7.24 -0.16 -13.45
N LEU A 79 -6.95 -1.44 -13.68
CA LEU A 79 -5.84 -1.87 -14.52
C LEU A 79 -5.99 -1.38 -15.97
N GLU A 80 -7.15 -1.60 -16.57
CA GLU A 80 -7.41 -1.15 -17.96
C GLU A 80 -7.36 0.36 -18.10
N SER A 81 -7.78 1.12 -17.08
CA SER A 81 -7.74 2.59 -17.10
C SER A 81 -6.34 3.17 -17.15
N GLN A 82 -5.31 2.43 -16.75
CA GLN A 82 -3.92 2.91 -16.81
C GLN A 82 -3.27 2.76 -18.19
N TYR A 83 -3.69 1.82 -19.04
CA TYR A 83 -3.05 1.60 -20.35
C TYR A 83 -3.13 2.83 -21.28
N PRO A 84 -4.28 3.50 -21.46
CA PRO A 84 -4.33 4.75 -22.23
C PRO A 84 -3.47 5.87 -21.63
N PHE A 85 -3.29 5.86 -20.30
CA PHE A 85 -2.43 6.81 -19.61
C PHE A 85 -0.95 6.55 -19.91
N LEU A 86 -0.53 5.29 -19.91
CA LEU A 86 0.86 4.90 -20.16
C LEU A 86 1.30 5.12 -21.62
N LYS A 87 0.36 5.19 -22.57
CA LYS A 87 0.65 5.43 -24.00
C LYS A 87 1.71 4.50 -24.58
N GLY A 88 1.66 3.23 -24.24
CA GLY A 88 2.61 2.21 -24.70
C GLY A 88 3.95 2.17 -23.95
N LEU A 89 4.14 2.98 -22.92
CA LEU A 89 5.29 2.82 -22.01
C LEU A 89 5.24 1.46 -21.31
N SER A 90 6.35 0.73 -21.36
CA SER A 90 6.48 -0.60 -20.75
C SER A 90 7.93 -0.92 -20.41
N GLY A 91 8.15 -2.00 -19.68
CA GLY A 91 9.48 -2.55 -19.41
C GLY A 91 10.39 -1.56 -18.67
N LYS A 92 11.67 -1.61 -19.03
CA LYS A 92 12.69 -0.72 -18.42
C LYS A 92 12.38 0.76 -18.64
N ASN A 93 11.82 1.13 -19.78
CA ASN A 93 11.44 2.52 -20.03
C ASN A 93 10.37 3.03 -19.07
N LEU A 94 9.38 2.20 -18.74
CA LEU A 94 8.35 2.53 -17.74
C LEU A 94 8.96 2.58 -16.34
N PHE A 95 9.80 1.61 -16.01
CA PHE A 95 10.50 1.57 -14.73
C PHE A 95 11.35 2.84 -14.49
N GLU A 96 12.14 3.26 -15.46
CA GLU A 96 12.94 4.49 -15.37
C GLU A 96 12.06 5.74 -15.21
N LYS A 97 10.94 5.80 -15.92
CA LYS A 97 9.95 6.89 -15.80
C LYS A 97 9.34 6.93 -14.41
N TRP A 98 8.92 5.77 -13.88
CA TRP A 98 8.42 5.64 -12.53
C TRP A 98 9.46 6.11 -11.50
N TYR A 99 10.67 5.56 -11.56
CA TYR A 99 11.74 5.89 -10.61
C TYR A 99 12.06 7.38 -10.60
N ASN A 100 12.24 8.00 -11.78
CA ASN A 100 12.53 9.42 -11.89
C ASN A 100 11.37 10.30 -11.39
N ASN A 101 10.12 9.89 -11.64
CA ASN A 101 8.94 10.60 -11.14
C ASN A 101 8.81 10.47 -9.62
N SER A 102 9.05 9.30 -9.07
CA SER A 102 9.00 9.04 -7.62
C SER A 102 10.03 9.85 -6.86
N LYS A 103 11.24 10.04 -7.42
CA LYS A 103 12.25 10.94 -6.83
C LYS A 103 11.77 12.40 -6.81
N LYS A 104 11.14 12.88 -7.89
CA LYS A 104 10.55 14.23 -7.94
C LYS A 104 9.41 14.37 -6.94
N LEU A 105 8.56 13.35 -6.82
CA LEU A 105 7.47 13.31 -5.85
C LEU A 105 7.99 13.41 -4.43
N GLY A 106 8.93 12.54 -4.04
CA GLY A 106 9.52 12.54 -2.71
C GLY A 106 10.19 13.86 -2.36
N ALA A 107 10.96 14.45 -3.29
CA ALA A 107 11.61 15.76 -3.10
C ALA A 107 10.57 16.88 -2.90
N ALA A 108 9.49 16.91 -3.70
CA ALA A 108 8.44 17.91 -3.58
C ALA A 108 7.72 17.80 -2.23
N PHE A 109 7.36 16.58 -1.81
CA PHE A 109 6.70 16.37 -0.51
C PHE A 109 7.63 16.58 0.70
N ALA A 110 8.94 16.39 0.55
CA ALA A 110 9.89 16.69 1.62
C ALA A 110 9.85 18.17 2.03
N CYS A 111 9.63 19.07 1.05
CA CYS A 111 9.55 20.52 1.23
C CYS A 111 8.14 21.05 1.48
N ALA A 112 7.09 20.24 1.32
CA ALA A 112 5.71 20.67 1.45
C ALA A 112 5.31 20.86 2.92
N ASP A 113 4.34 21.77 3.17
CA ASP A 113 3.64 21.83 4.45
C ASP A 113 2.84 20.52 4.65
N PRO A 114 3.12 19.75 5.74
CA PRO A 114 2.46 18.47 5.97
C PRO A 114 0.94 18.57 6.15
N SER A 115 0.40 19.75 6.48
CA SER A 115 -1.02 19.98 6.76
C SER A 115 -1.84 20.40 5.54
N VAL A 116 -1.19 20.84 4.43
CA VAL A 116 -1.92 21.30 3.25
C VAL A 116 -2.85 20.21 2.72
N ARG A 117 -4.09 20.60 2.38
CA ARG A 117 -5.12 19.67 1.87
C ARG A 117 -4.94 19.47 0.38
N LEU A 118 -4.94 18.22 -0.03
CA LEU A 118 -4.72 17.80 -1.42
C LEU A 118 -5.95 17.04 -1.93
N LYS A 119 -6.35 17.35 -3.17
CA LYS A 119 -7.37 16.59 -3.91
C LYS A 119 -6.88 15.17 -4.20
N TRP A 120 -7.79 14.21 -4.17
CA TRP A 120 -7.51 12.81 -4.49
C TRP A 120 -8.69 12.14 -5.22
N PHE A 121 -8.56 10.87 -5.56
CA PHE A 121 -9.62 10.01 -6.13
C PHE A 121 -10.67 9.57 -5.09
N GLY A 122 -10.58 10.07 -3.89
CA GLY A 122 -11.48 9.90 -2.76
C GLY A 122 -11.53 11.20 -1.96
N PRO A 123 -11.72 11.13 -0.64
CA PRO A 123 -11.69 12.32 0.22
C PRO A 123 -10.34 13.05 0.14
N GLU A 124 -10.38 14.37 0.28
CA GLU A 124 -9.17 15.17 0.45
C GLU A 124 -8.38 14.70 1.66
N MET A 125 -7.06 14.69 1.53
CA MET A 125 -6.17 14.33 2.61
C MET A 125 -5.04 15.34 2.79
N SER A 126 -4.39 15.36 3.95
CA SER A 126 -3.20 16.18 4.15
C SER A 126 -2.04 15.69 3.28
N ALA A 127 -1.08 16.56 2.96
CA ALA A 127 0.13 16.15 2.25
C ALA A 127 0.87 15.03 2.99
N LYS A 128 0.90 15.08 4.32
CA LYS A 128 1.45 14.00 5.14
C LYS A 128 0.72 12.67 4.89
N SER A 129 -0.60 12.67 4.90
CA SER A 129 -1.39 11.45 4.62
C SER A 129 -1.23 10.97 3.19
N SER A 130 -1.16 11.90 2.23
CA SER A 130 -0.98 11.57 0.81
C SER A 130 0.34 10.84 0.56
N ILE A 131 1.47 11.37 1.04
CA ILE A 131 2.77 10.70 0.84
C ILE A 131 2.87 9.40 1.66
N THR A 132 2.20 9.31 2.82
CA THR A 132 2.10 8.05 3.58
C THR A 132 1.32 7.00 2.79
N ALA A 133 0.23 7.37 2.13
CA ALA A 133 -0.51 6.47 1.26
C ALA A 133 0.35 6.01 0.06
N ARG A 134 1.14 6.92 -0.54
CA ARG A 134 2.08 6.53 -1.62
C ARG A 134 3.16 5.58 -1.12
N GLN A 135 3.69 5.79 0.09
CA GLN A 135 4.61 4.83 0.72
C GLN A 135 3.95 3.46 0.89
N MET A 136 2.73 3.42 1.40
CA MET A 136 1.97 2.18 1.61
C MET A 136 1.76 1.43 0.28
N GLU A 137 1.34 2.13 -0.77
CA GLU A 137 1.13 1.55 -2.10
C GLU A 137 2.43 0.99 -2.70
N THR A 138 3.54 1.77 -2.62
CA THR A 138 4.85 1.33 -3.11
C THR A 138 5.34 0.12 -2.33
N TRP A 139 5.12 0.10 -1.01
CA TRP A 139 5.49 -1.02 -0.17
C TRP A 139 4.66 -2.27 -0.47
N ALA A 140 3.33 -2.14 -0.51
CA ALA A 140 2.43 -3.28 -0.70
C ALA A 140 2.59 -3.91 -2.10
N HIS A 141 2.56 -3.10 -3.14
CA HIS A 141 2.78 -3.57 -4.51
C HIS A 141 4.23 -4.03 -4.75
N GLY A 142 5.20 -3.40 -4.08
CA GLY A 142 6.58 -3.88 -4.05
C GLY A 142 6.67 -5.30 -3.48
N GLN A 143 5.96 -5.60 -2.38
CA GLN A 143 5.95 -6.94 -1.79
C GLN A 143 5.44 -7.99 -2.76
N GLU A 144 4.45 -7.68 -3.60
CA GLU A 144 3.96 -8.59 -4.64
C GLU A 144 5.06 -8.94 -5.67
N ILE A 145 5.95 -7.98 -5.95
CA ILE A 145 7.10 -8.21 -6.86
C ILE A 145 8.18 -9.03 -6.14
N PHE A 146 8.51 -8.70 -4.89
CA PHE A 146 9.44 -9.51 -4.09
C PHE A 146 9.00 -10.98 -4.03
N ASP A 147 7.72 -11.22 -3.75
CA ASP A 147 7.12 -12.56 -3.73
C ASP A 147 7.23 -13.23 -5.10
N ALA A 148 6.89 -12.53 -6.19
CA ALA A 148 6.98 -13.07 -7.54
C ALA A 148 8.41 -13.47 -7.94
N LEU A 149 9.42 -12.77 -7.40
CA LEU A 149 10.82 -13.08 -7.64
C LEU A 149 11.41 -14.10 -6.66
N GLY A 150 10.67 -14.48 -5.61
CA GLY A 150 11.15 -15.37 -4.56
C GLY A 150 12.24 -14.75 -3.68
N VAL A 151 12.26 -13.41 -3.58
CA VAL A 151 13.24 -12.66 -2.79
C VAL A 151 12.62 -12.27 -1.45
N THR A 152 13.29 -12.60 -0.36
CA THR A 152 12.87 -12.17 0.98
C THR A 152 13.17 -10.69 1.16
N ARG A 153 12.13 -9.91 1.51
CA ARG A 153 12.27 -8.49 1.77
C ARG A 153 12.70 -8.23 3.20
N THR A 154 13.66 -7.33 3.39
CA THR A 154 14.07 -6.87 4.72
C THR A 154 13.06 -5.86 5.26
N ALA A 155 12.57 -6.11 6.48
CA ALA A 155 11.66 -5.19 7.14
C ALA A 155 12.43 -4.04 7.83
N HIS A 156 11.91 -2.82 7.74
CA HIS A 156 12.48 -1.61 8.34
C HIS A 156 11.45 -0.85 9.18
N ASP A 157 11.89 -0.09 10.18
CA ASP A 157 11.00 0.67 11.09
C ASP A 157 10.13 1.73 10.37
N ARG A 158 10.44 2.10 9.13
CA ARG A 158 9.60 3.00 8.32
C ARG A 158 8.20 2.44 8.01
N ILE A 159 7.99 1.11 8.16
CA ILE A 159 6.64 0.51 8.08
C ILE A 159 5.71 0.98 9.21
N LYS A 160 6.22 1.70 10.22
CA LYS A 160 5.39 2.34 11.25
C LYS A 160 4.32 3.24 10.64
N ASN A 161 4.65 3.92 9.55
CA ASN A 161 3.70 4.77 8.83
C ASN A 161 2.54 3.94 8.26
N ILE A 162 2.82 2.75 7.73
CA ILE A 162 1.82 1.82 7.18
C ILE A 162 0.95 1.25 8.31
N CYS A 163 1.58 0.84 9.41
CA CYS A 163 0.83 0.41 10.60
C CYS A 163 -0.09 1.53 11.11
N HIS A 164 0.42 2.77 11.21
CA HIS A 164 -0.39 3.91 11.63
C HIS A 164 -1.55 4.18 10.65
N LEU A 165 -1.30 4.09 9.35
CA LEU A 165 -2.35 4.22 8.34
C LEU A 165 -3.42 3.13 8.52
N GLY A 166 -3.02 1.88 8.76
CA GLY A 166 -3.94 0.78 9.06
C GLY A 166 -4.84 1.10 10.25
N VAL A 167 -4.26 1.61 11.34
CA VAL A 167 -5.03 2.02 12.54
C VAL A 167 -5.95 3.20 12.24
N ALA A 168 -5.46 4.22 11.55
CA ALA A 168 -6.25 5.41 11.19
C ALA A 168 -7.43 5.09 10.27
N THR A 169 -7.34 4.02 9.48
CA THR A 169 -8.39 3.55 8.57
C THR A 169 -9.26 2.44 9.17
N PHE A 170 -9.20 2.21 10.49
CA PHE A 170 -10.07 1.26 11.18
C PHE A 170 -11.54 1.46 10.80
N GLY A 171 -12.06 2.68 11.00
CA GLY A 171 -13.45 3.03 10.68
C GLY A 171 -13.76 2.84 9.19
N TRP A 172 -12.81 3.17 8.31
CA TRP A 172 -12.95 2.97 6.88
C TRP A 172 -13.18 1.51 6.50
N SER A 173 -12.49 0.57 7.13
CA SER A 173 -12.65 -0.87 6.88
C SER A 173 -14.11 -1.34 7.06
N PHE A 174 -14.86 -0.71 7.96
CA PHE A 174 -16.28 -0.99 8.20
C PHE A 174 -17.19 -0.16 7.29
N THR A 175 -17.02 1.17 7.26
CA THR A 175 -17.90 2.07 6.48
C THR A 175 -17.87 1.76 5.00
N ASN A 176 -16.71 1.42 4.45
CA ASN A 176 -16.55 1.03 3.04
C ASN A 176 -17.36 -0.22 2.67
N ARG A 177 -17.68 -1.05 3.66
CA ARG A 177 -18.51 -2.27 3.51
C ARG A 177 -19.97 -2.08 3.94
N GLY A 178 -20.37 -0.85 4.26
CA GLY A 178 -21.71 -0.58 4.79
C GLY A 178 -21.96 -1.15 6.19
N LEU A 179 -20.89 -1.48 6.93
CA LEU A 179 -20.97 -2.02 8.29
C LEU A 179 -20.93 -0.89 9.32
N LYS A 180 -21.58 -1.12 10.48
CA LYS A 180 -21.47 -0.21 11.60
C LYS A 180 -20.03 -0.21 12.14
N VAL A 181 -19.45 0.98 12.27
CA VAL A 181 -18.13 1.15 12.92
C VAL A 181 -18.27 0.85 14.42
N PRO A 182 -17.42 -0.03 14.98
CA PRO A 182 -17.39 -0.24 16.42
C PRO A 182 -17.04 1.04 17.19
N ASP A 183 -17.54 1.16 18.42
CA ASP A 183 -17.42 2.38 19.23
C ASP A 183 -15.98 2.66 19.71
N HIS A 184 -15.10 1.68 19.67
CA HIS A 184 -13.69 1.82 20.02
C HIS A 184 -12.79 0.96 19.13
N ILE A 185 -11.55 1.40 18.95
CA ILE A 185 -10.52 0.60 18.28
C ILE A 185 -9.96 -0.43 19.27
N PRO A 186 -9.50 -1.60 18.81
CA PRO A 186 -8.70 -2.50 19.64
C PRO A 186 -7.44 -1.81 20.17
N TYR A 187 -6.95 -2.25 21.32
CA TYR A 187 -5.57 -1.95 21.68
C TYR A 187 -4.63 -2.73 20.75
N ILE A 188 -3.69 -2.03 20.14
CA ILE A 188 -2.73 -2.62 19.19
C ILE A 188 -1.34 -2.51 19.80
N ARG A 189 -0.64 -3.64 19.95
CA ARG A 189 0.70 -3.71 20.51
C ARG A 189 1.60 -4.55 19.59
N LEU A 190 2.48 -3.88 18.85
CA LEU A 190 3.32 -4.48 17.82
C LEU A 190 4.80 -4.42 18.18
N ILE A 191 5.53 -5.47 17.79
CA ILE A 191 6.99 -5.52 17.85
C ILE A 191 7.51 -5.03 16.50
N SER A 192 8.27 -3.92 16.52
CA SER A 192 8.87 -3.34 15.31
C SER A 192 10.01 -4.19 14.76
N PRO A 193 10.45 -3.96 13.50
CA PRO A 193 11.63 -4.61 12.96
C PRO A 193 12.90 -4.43 13.80
N SER A 194 13.07 -3.28 14.47
CA SER A 194 14.18 -3.02 15.39
C SER A 194 13.97 -3.54 16.82
N GLY A 195 12.87 -4.28 17.09
CA GLY A 195 12.55 -4.83 18.42
C GLY A 195 11.86 -3.86 19.38
N LYS A 196 11.55 -2.60 18.95
CA LYS A 196 10.80 -1.64 19.76
C LYS A 196 9.32 -2.01 19.82
N ILE A 197 8.64 -1.59 20.88
CA ILE A 197 7.20 -1.73 21.01
C ILE A 197 6.51 -0.49 20.44
N TRP A 198 5.54 -0.70 19.57
CA TRP A 198 4.63 0.34 19.08
C TRP A 198 3.22 0.04 19.54
N GLU A 199 2.54 1.07 20.02
CA GLU A 199 1.22 0.92 20.62
C GLU A 199 0.24 1.97 20.10
N TRP A 200 -1.03 1.57 19.94
CA TRP A 200 -2.16 2.44 19.59
C TRP A 200 -3.41 1.98 20.35
N GLY A 201 -4.30 2.90 20.61
CA GLY A 201 -5.54 2.65 21.34
C GLY A 201 -5.36 2.64 22.85
N ASP A 202 -6.42 2.27 23.54
CA ASP A 202 -6.44 2.19 25.00
C ASP A 202 -6.02 0.79 25.46
N SER A 203 -5.03 0.71 26.35
CA SER A 203 -4.56 -0.56 26.92
C SER A 203 -5.60 -1.30 27.75
N GLY A 204 -6.65 -0.60 28.21
CA GLY A 204 -7.83 -1.16 28.90
C GLY A 204 -8.90 -1.72 27.95
N SER A 205 -8.71 -1.65 26.62
CA SER A 205 -9.68 -2.16 25.65
C SER A 205 -9.90 -3.66 25.81
N PRO A 206 -11.17 -4.15 25.73
CA PRO A 206 -11.47 -5.57 25.76
C PRO A 206 -11.06 -6.31 24.46
N SER A 207 -10.56 -5.58 23.47
CA SER A 207 -10.08 -6.11 22.21
C SER A 207 -8.61 -5.76 22.00
N LEU A 208 -7.80 -6.74 21.62
CA LEU A 208 -6.35 -6.63 21.49
C LEU A 208 -5.86 -7.21 20.17
N ILE A 209 -4.91 -6.53 19.53
CA ILE A 209 -4.09 -7.09 18.43
C ILE A 209 -2.64 -7.00 18.89
N LYS A 210 -1.93 -8.14 18.84
CA LYS A 210 -0.51 -8.18 19.18
C LYS A 210 0.27 -9.09 18.26
N GLY A 211 1.53 -8.75 17.98
CA GLY A 211 2.43 -9.53 17.16
C GLY A 211 3.49 -8.68 16.48
N ASN A 212 3.96 -9.15 15.32
CA ASN A 212 4.97 -8.47 14.53
C ASN A 212 4.35 -7.32 13.72
N ALA A 213 5.02 -6.16 13.69
CA ALA A 213 4.57 -5.00 12.93
C ALA A 213 4.54 -5.25 11.41
N LEU A 214 5.47 -6.07 10.89
CA LEU A 214 5.46 -6.47 9.49
C LEU A 214 4.17 -7.21 9.15
N GLU A 215 3.82 -8.22 9.93
CA GLU A 215 2.60 -9.01 9.71
C GLU A 215 1.33 -8.14 9.80
N PHE A 216 1.29 -7.16 10.72
CA PHE A 216 0.18 -6.21 10.79
C PHE A 216 0.10 -5.34 9.53
N ALA A 217 1.23 -4.81 9.05
CA ALA A 217 1.28 -4.05 7.80
C ALA A 217 0.80 -4.90 6.61
N GLU A 218 1.22 -6.16 6.52
CA GLU A 218 0.79 -7.11 5.48
C GLU A 218 -0.73 -7.37 5.49
N VAL A 219 -1.34 -7.45 6.69
CA VAL A 219 -2.78 -7.69 6.82
C VAL A 219 -3.59 -6.45 6.44
N VAL A 220 -3.23 -5.25 6.94
CA VAL A 220 -4.00 -4.04 6.66
C VAL A 220 -3.87 -3.56 5.21
N THR A 221 -2.81 -3.95 4.52
CA THR A 221 -2.61 -3.72 3.07
C THR A 221 -3.13 -4.87 2.20
N GLN A 222 -3.65 -5.94 2.82
CA GLN A 222 -4.12 -7.16 2.13
C GLN A 222 -3.04 -7.87 1.29
N VAL A 223 -1.78 -7.69 1.60
CA VAL A 223 -0.68 -8.48 1.02
C VAL A 223 -0.74 -9.93 1.52
N ARG A 224 -1.19 -10.12 2.77
CA ARG A 224 -1.40 -11.46 3.36
C ARG A 224 -2.78 -11.57 3.99
N ASN A 225 -3.29 -12.79 4.04
CA ASN A 225 -4.44 -13.11 4.90
C ASN A 225 -3.97 -13.15 6.37
N VAL A 226 -4.79 -12.68 7.29
CA VAL A 226 -4.45 -12.75 8.74
C VAL A 226 -4.15 -14.18 9.19
N ARG A 227 -4.75 -15.20 8.56
CA ARG A 227 -4.51 -16.61 8.86
C ARG A 227 -3.12 -17.12 8.42
N ASP A 228 -2.42 -16.35 7.58
CA ASP A 228 -1.06 -16.64 7.14
C ASP A 228 -0.01 -15.95 8.03
N THR A 229 -0.45 -15.30 9.12
CA THR A 229 0.39 -14.58 10.07
C THR A 229 0.31 -15.17 11.46
N LYS A 230 1.23 -14.75 12.33
CA LYS A 230 1.25 -15.09 13.76
C LYS A 230 0.57 -14.01 14.63
N LEU A 231 -0.12 -13.04 14.03
CA LEU A 231 -0.86 -12.02 14.76
C LEU A 231 -1.93 -12.67 15.66
N LYS A 232 -2.00 -12.18 16.87
CA LYS A 232 -3.05 -12.58 17.83
C LYS A 232 -4.10 -11.49 17.89
N SER A 233 -5.35 -11.86 17.60
CA SER A 233 -6.53 -11.01 17.66
C SER A 233 -7.46 -11.53 18.78
N GLU A 234 -7.57 -10.80 19.85
CA GLU A 234 -8.40 -11.14 21.03
C GLU A 234 -9.60 -10.17 21.09
N GLY A 235 -10.78 -10.66 21.49
CA GLY A 235 -12.02 -9.89 21.44
C GLY A 235 -12.70 -9.90 20.05
N ALA A 236 -13.98 -9.63 19.99
CA ALA A 236 -14.79 -9.71 18.77
C ALA A 236 -14.34 -8.65 17.73
N ILE A 237 -14.19 -7.39 18.17
CA ILE A 237 -13.84 -6.26 17.31
C ILE A 237 -12.48 -6.49 16.62
N ALA A 238 -11.46 -6.97 17.35
CA ALA A 238 -10.15 -7.26 16.78
C ALA A 238 -10.22 -8.38 15.72
N ARG A 239 -10.94 -9.47 16.03
CA ARG A 239 -11.10 -10.58 15.08
C ARG A 239 -11.87 -10.17 13.82
N ASP A 240 -12.93 -9.38 13.97
CA ASP A 240 -13.75 -8.97 12.83
C ASP A 240 -13.02 -7.95 11.97
N TRP A 241 -12.30 -6.99 12.58
CA TRP A 241 -11.49 -6.04 11.83
C TRP A 241 -10.38 -6.74 11.01
N MET A 242 -9.62 -7.67 11.60
CA MET A 242 -8.54 -8.35 10.88
C MET A 242 -9.02 -9.20 9.69
N LYS A 243 -10.29 -9.59 9.65
CA LYS A 243 -10.88 -10.27 8.49
C LYS A 243 -11.18 -9.34 7.32
N ILE A 244 -11.33 -8.03 7.59
CA ILE A 244 -11.79 -7.04 6.61
C ILE A 244 -10.89 -5.81 6.49
N ALA A 245 -9.77 -5.80 7.20
CA ALA A 245 -8.86 -4.67 7.24
C ALA A 245 -8.46 -4.23 5.84
N GLN A 246 -8.59 -2.92 5.58
CA GLN A 246 -8.27 -2.29 4.31
C GLN A 246 -7.81 -0.86 4.57
N CYS A 247 -6.53 -0.58 4.33
CA CYS A 247 -5.96 0.76 4.56
C CYS A 247 -5.82 1.61 3.29
N PHE A 248 -6.31 1.12 2.16
CA PHE A 248 -6.27 1.79 0.86
C PHE A 248 -7.66 2.21 0.40
N ALA A 249 -7.71 3.20 -0.51
CA ALA A 249 -8.94 3.71 -1.10
C ALA A 249 -9.50 2.72 -2.16
N GLY A 250 -10.75 2.93 -2.55
CA GLY A 250 -11.43 2.12 -3.56
C GLY A 250 -12.58 1.30 -3.00
N GLN A 251 -13.13 0.42 -3.81
CA GLN A 251 -14.22 -0.46 -3.42
C GLN A 251 -13.80 -1.44 -2.32
N PRO A 252 -14.76 -2.04 -1.58
CA PRO A 252 -14.46 -3.08 -0.63
C PRO A 252 -13.73 -4.24 -1.28
N GLU A 253 -12.53 -4.55 -0.81
CA GLU A 253 -11.72 -5.68 -1.26
C GLU A 253 -11.61 -6.72 -0.16
N ASN A 254 -11.77 -7.98 -0.52
CA ASN A 254 -11.55 -9.07 0.42
C ASN A 254 -10.05 -9.41 0.50
N PRO A 255 -9.55 -9.75 1.69
CA PRO A 255 -8.19 -10.26 1.81
C PRO A 255 -7.97 -11.47 0.89
N PRO A 256 -6.73 -11.72 0.45
CA PRO A 256 -6.40 -12.90 -0.34
C PRO A 256 -6.81 -14.18 0.40
N LEU A 257 -7.06 -15.24 -0.34
CA LEU A 257 -7.31 -16.55 0.28
C LEU A 257 -6.07 -17.00 1.07
N GLN A 258 -6.30 -17.70 2.17
CA GLN A 258 -5.19 -18.27 2.96
C GLN A 258 -4.26 -19.10 2.08
N GLY A 259 -2.96 -18.90 2.22
CA GLY A 259 -1.91 -19.61 1.48
C GLY A 259 -1.74 -19.21 0.01
N SER A 260 -2.54 -18.24 -0.50
CA SER A 260 -2.54 -17.91 -1.94
C SER A 260 -1.48 -16.88 -2.37
N ARG A 261 -0.75 -16.27 -1.42
CA ARG A 261 0.17 -15.16 -1.70
C ARG A 261 1.66 -15.52 -1.58
N PHE A 262 2.00 -16.80 -1.53
CA PHE A 262 3.38 -17.26 -1.49
C PHE A 262 3.72 -17.96 -2.81
N THR A 263 4.76 -17.48 -3.51
CA THR A 263 5.31 -18.17 -4.69
C THR A 263 6.26 -19.31 -4.31
N VAL A 264 6.89 -19.20 -3.13
CA VAL A 264 7.62 -20.28 -2.48
C VAL A 264 6.89 -20.55 -1.17
N PRO A 265 6.38 -21.77 -0.92
CA PRO A 265 5.81 -22.09 0.38
C PRO A 265 6.83 -21.73 1.46
N PRO A 266 6.41 -21.10 2.57
CA PRO A 266 7.32 -20.92 3.69
C PRO A 266 7.89 -22.29 4.03
N ALA A 267 9.22 -22.40 4.16
CA ALA A 267 9.88 -23.63 4.54
C ALA A 267 9.11 -24.20 5.73
N ASN A 268 8.60 -25.41 5.57
CA ASN A 268 7.75 -26.05 6.56
C ASN A 268 8.34 -25.79 7.94
N SER A 269 7.67 -24.99 8.74
CA SER A 269 7.87 -24.99 10.18
C SER A 269 7.35 -26.34 10.68
N ASN A 270 8.16 -27.36 10.47
CA ASN A 270 8.05 -28.60 11.26
C ASN A 270 8.27 -28.15 12.71
N ILE A 271 7.18 -28.03 13.46
CA ILE A 271 7.07 -28.44 14.87
C ILE A 271 5.58 -28.53 15.18
#